data_443b889fd1568ae83fc63a9f93c81730
#
_entry.id   443b889fd1568ae83fc63a9f93c81730
#
_cell.length_a   1.000
_cell.length_b   1.000
_cell.length_c   1.000
_cell.angle_alpha   90.00
_cell.angle_beta   90.00
_cell.angle_gamma   90.00
#
_symmetry.space_group_name_H-M   'P 1'
#
loop_
_entity.id
_entity.type
_entity.pdbx_description
1 polymer ?
#
loop_
_entity_poly.entity_id
_entity_poly.type
_entity_poly.pdbx_seq_one_letter_code
_entity_poly.pdbx_strand_id
1 'polypeptide(L)'
;AAMRDICPHRGMPLSFGHFDGERVECAYHGWQFDTGGRCRHIPALVEGSPLQPEKIGITSYPCQDQDGYVWVFLPDPQQPKQPVPELPRLPLPSEPYRMIQISTILDCTIDDGIVGLMDPAHGPFVHQSSWWRTKASMHDKAKTFEPIPNGFRMVPHAPSKNSGPYKLLNRLYGGPLTTTIDFVLPNQRFEFVQCGSMYVSSRATVTPVGEQQCRIDFAAAWNILPWLPFAKPLFRYFANIFMKQDKQAMERQAVGLKYKPSLMLIDDADTPAKWYYKLKAAHLTAIQTGRPLDHP
;
A
#
# COMPACT_ATOMS: atom_id res chain seq x y z
N ALA A 1 5.45 14.51 -12.55
CA ALA A 1 5.65 13.55 -13.65
C ALA A 1 6.35 12.31 -13.10
N ALA A 2 6.11 11.16 -13.71
CA ALA A 2 6.79 9.90 -13.43
C ALA A 2 7.39 9.37 -14.74
N MET A 3 8.65 9.00 -14.71
CA MET A 3 9.38 8.57 -15.91
C MET A 3 10.25 7.36 -15.59
N ARG A 4 10.57 6.56 -16.61
CA ARG A 4 11.54 5.49 -16.48
C ARG A 4 12.91 6.08 -16.10
N ASP A 5 13.49 5.59 -15.03
CA ASP A 5 14.75 6.11 -14.47
C ASP A 5 15.99 5.57 -15.20
N ILE A 6 16.01 5.73 -16.53
CA ILE A 6 17.13 5.28 -17.39
C ILE A 6 17.30 6.24 -18.56
N CYS A 7 18.46 6.89 -18.64
CA CYS A 7 18.84 7.64 -19.83
C CYS A 7 19.10 6.70 -21.01
N PRO A 8 18.46 6.89 -22.18
CA PRO A 8 18.60 5.99 -23.33
C PRO A 8 19.97 6.05 -23.99
N HIS A 9 20.81 7.04 -23.67
CA HIS A 9 22.16 7.17 -24.23
C HIS A 9 23.08 6.03 -23.75
N ARG A 10 23.25 5.90 -22.42
CA ARG A 10 24.16 4.87 -21.83
C ARG A 10 23.67 4.32 -20.49
N GLY A 11 22.37 4.33 -20.25
CA GLY A 11 21.78 3.66 -19.09
C GLY A 11 21.96 4.35 -17.74
N MET A 12 22.46 5.60 -17.72
CA MET A 12 22.58 6.36 -16.46
C MET A 12 21.19 6.58 -15.84
N PRO A 13 20.97 6.27 -14.56
CA PRO A 13 19.74 6.64 -13.89
C PRO A 13 19.57 8.17 -13.86
N LEU A 14 18.40 8.64 -14.27
CA LEU A 14 18.07 10.07 -14.33
C LEU A 14 17.86 10.66 -12.94
N SER A 15 17.54 9.84 -11.94
CA SER A 15 17.45 10.22 -10.53
C SER A 15 18.78 10.74 -9.94
N PHE A 16 19.92 10.45 -10.57
CA PHE A 16 21.22 11.05 -10.23
C PHE A 16 21.47 12.39 -10.91
N GLY A 17 20.55 12.79 -11.80
CA GLY A 17 20.64 14.04 -12.54
C GLY A 17 20.12 15.26 -11.79
N HIS A 18 19.98 16.34 -12.52
CA HIS A 18 19.42 17.59 -11.99
C HIS A 18 18.05 17.86 -12.60
N PHE A 19 17.07 18.29 -11.77
CA PHE A 19 15.76 18.73 -12.23
C PHE A 19 15.62 20.24 -11.96
N ASP A 20 15.39 21.01 -13.03
CA ASP A 20 15.30 22.48 -12.98
C ASP A 20 13.87 23.00 -12.74
N GLY A 21 12.88 22.09 -12.58
CA GLY A 21 11.45 22.40 -12.48
C GLY A 21 10.67 22.05 -13.75
N GLU A 22 11.32 21.94 -14.90
CA GLU A 22 10.71 21.60 -16.19
C GLU A 22 11.37 20.39 -16.87
N ARG A 23 12.67 20.22 -16.70
CA ARG A 23 13.47 19.20 -17.36
C ARG A 23 14.37 18.47 -16.39
N VAL A 24 14.58 17.18 -16.65
CA VAL A 24 15.60 16.39 -15.98
C VAL A 24 16.84 16.29 -16.88
N GLU A 25 17.98 16.70 -16.35
CA GLU A 25 19.27 16.61 -17.00
C GLU A 25 20.04 15.36 -16.52
N CYS A 26 20.49 14.55 -17.46
CA CYS A 26 21.26 13.35 -17.17
C CYS A 26 22.66 13.73 -16.64
N ALA A 27 23.03 13.20 -15.47
CA ALA A 27 24.31 13.51 -14.82
C ALA A 27 25.55 13.09 -15.62
N TYR A 28 25.40 12.26 -16.67
CA TYR A 28 26.53 11.72 -17.40
C TYR A 28 26.94 12.58 -18.60
N HIS A 29 25.98 12.97 -19.47
CA HIS A 29 26.30 13.74 -20.69
C HIS A 29 25.35 14.91 -20.92
N GLY A 30 24.59 15.32 -19.90
CA GLY A 30 23.75 16.51 -19.97
C GLY A 30 22.51 16.41 -20.88
N TRP A 31 22.11 15.21 -21.31
CA TRP A 31 20.89 15.08 -22.09
C TRP A 31 19.69 15.51 -21.25
N GLN A 32 18.85 16.37 -21.80
CA GLN A 32 17.71 16.94 -21.08
C GLN A 32 16.39 16.38 -21.61
N PHE A 33 15.53 15.95 -20.69
CA PHE A 33 14.21 15.40 -20.99
C PHE A 33 13.12 16.22 -20.29
N ASP A 34 12.04 16.52 -21.02
CA ASP A 34 10.87 17.16 -20.41
C ASP A 34 10.05 16.20 -19.57
N THR A 35 9.02 16.70 -18.89
CA THR A 35 8.12 15.91 -18.03
C THR A 35 7.28 14.88 -18.80
N GLY A 36 7.17 14.98 -20.11
CA GLY A 36 6.59 13.99 -21.01
C GLY A 36 7.57 12.92 -21.47
N GLY A 37 8.86 13.00 -21.04
CA GLY A 37 9.91 12.06 -21.38
C GLY A 37 10.58 12.32 -22.73
N ARG A 38 10.31 13.43 -23.43
CA ARG A 38 10.94 13.75 -24.73
C ARG A 38 12.27 14.43 -24.51
N CYS A 39 13.29 14.01 -25.26
CA CYS A 39 14.59 14.69 -25.26
C CYS A 39 14.44 16.09 -25.87
N ARG A 40 14.91 17.12 -25.18
CA ARG A 40 14.84 18.51 -25.59
C ARG A 40 16.20 19.12 -25.88
N HIS A 41 17.25 18.53 -25.36
CA HIS A 41 18.59 19.05 -25.58
C HIS A 41 19.65 17.94 -25.44
N ILE A 42 20.64 18.00 -26.34
CA ILE A 42 21.84 17.15 -26.34
C ILE A 42 23.04 18.09 -26.49
N PRO A 43 23.80 18.33 -25.41
CA PRO A 43 24.88 19.35 -25.44
C PRO A 43 25.96 19.11 -26.49
N ALA A 44 26.27 17.84 -26.78
CA ALA A 44 27.33 17.47 -27.73
C ALA A 44 26.83 17.33 -29.19
N LEU A 45 25.57 17.72 -29.47
CA LEU A 45 25.02 17.65 -30.81
C LEU A 45 25.64 18.79 -31.66
N VAL A 46 26.32 18.40 -32.75
CA VAL A 46 26.93 19.38 -33.65
C VAL A 46 25.89 20.02 -34.56
N GLU A 47 26.15 21.26 -34.95
CA GLU A 47 25.28 21.96 -35.89
C GLU A 47 25.19 21.24 -37.23
N GLY A 48 23.99 21.14 -37.80
CA GLY A 48 23.76 20.39 -39.04
C GLY A 48 23.61 18.87 -38.84
N SER A 49 23.68 18.37 -37.63
CA SER A 49 23.42 16.93 -37.36
C SER A 49 21.99 16.52 -37.82
N PRO A 50 21.84 15.40 -38.52
CA PRO A 50 20.52 14.90 -38.90
C PRO A 50 19.70 14.33 -37.72
N LEU A 51 20.33 14.17 -36.55
CA LEU A 51 19.67 13.67 -35.35
C LEU A 51 18.66 14.69 -34.84
N GLN A 52 17.44 14.21 -34.60
CA GLN A 52 16.34 15.02 -34.04
C GLN A 52 16.09 14.61 -32.59
N PRO A 53 16.54 15.39 -31.61
CA PRO A 53 16.39 15.02 -30.18
C PRO A 53 14.93 14.71 -29.81
N GLU A 54 13.97 15.40 -30.39
CA GLU A 54 12.53 15.25 -30.09
C GLU A 54 11.97 13.87 -30.45
N LYS A 55 12.68 13.12 -31.32
CA LYS A 55 12.35 11.71 -31.63
C LYS A 55 12.88 10.74 -30.62
N ILE A 56 13.76 11.18 -29.73
CA ILE A 56 14.32 10.39 -28.64
C ILE A 56 13.45 10.62 -27.39
N GLY A 57 13.07 9.54 -26.74
CA GLY A 57 12.26 9.65 -25.53
C GLY A 57 12.52 8.55 -24.53
N ILE A 58 12.06 8.78 -23.33
CA ILE A 58 11.94 7.83 -22.24
C ILE A 58 10.48 7.61 -21.92
N THR A 59 10.13 6.43 -21.41
CA THR A 59 8.75 6.15 -21.02
C THR A 59 8.31 7.08 -19.89
N SER A 60 7.22 7.79 -20.10
CA SER A 60 6.50 8.55 -19.08
C SER A 60 5.25 7.78 -18.67
N TYR A 61 4.91 7.85 -17.38
CA TYR A 61 3.78 7.14 -16.79
C TYR A 61 2.75 8.14 -16.26
N PRO A 62 1.44 7.84 -16.41
CA PRO A 62 0.41 8.61 -15.74
C PRO A 62 0.68 8.62 -14.22
N CYS A 63 0.62 9.80 -13.63
CA CYS A 63 0.78 9.94 -12.18
C CYS A 63 -0.13 11.03 -11.64
N GLN A 64 -0.53 10.86 -10.39
CA GLN A 64 -1.40 11.80 -9.69
C GLN A 64 -0.98 11.89 -8.22
N ASP A 65 -1.02 13.11 -7.69
CA ASP A 65 -0.90 13.35 -6.25
C ASP A 65 -2.30 13.21 -5.61
N GLN A 66 -2.42 12.34 -4.62
CA GLN A 66 -3.65 12.16 -3.84
C GLN A 66 -3.35 11.62 -2.45
N ASP A 67 -3.95 12.22 -1.43
CA ASP A 67 -3.83 11.83 0.00
C ASP A 67 -2.36 11.77 0.48
N GLY A 68 -1.48 12.66 -0.06
CA GLY A 68 -0.07 12.73 0.28
C GLY A 68 0.80 11.61 -0.31
N TYR A 69 0.30 10.91 -1.33
CA TYR A 69 1.03 9.93 -2.13
C TYR A 69 1.13 10.38 -3.57
N VAL A 70 2.24 10.07 -4.21
CA VAL A 70 2.36 10.12 -5.68
C VAL A 70 2.02 8.73 -6.21
N TRP A 71 0.84 8.62 -6.81
CA TRP A 71 0.38 7.40 -7.47
C TRP A 71 0.93 7.36 -8.87
N VAL A 72 1.47 6.23 -9.27
CA VAL A 72 2.01 6.00 -10.61
C VAL A 72 1.31 4.79 -11.21
N PHE A 73 0.70 4.96 -12.38
CA PHE A 73 0.11 3.87 -13.11
C PHE A 73 1.13 3.25 -14.07
N LEU A 74 1.44 1.96 -13.85
CA LEU A 74 2.31 1.18 -14.71
C LEU A 74 1.44 0.31 -15.62
N PRO A 75 1.22 0.69 -16.89
CA PRO A 75 0.42 -0.11 -17.80
C PRO A 75 1.11 -1.44 -18.12
N ASP A 76 0.31 -2.47 -18.40
CA ASP A 76 0.84 -3.72 -18.95
C ASP A 76 1.58 -3.41 -20.27
N PRO A 77 2.84 -3.84 -20.42
CA PRO A 77 3.58 -3.66 -21.68
C PRO A 77 2.86 -4.23 -22.90
N GLN A 78 2.02 -5.26 -22.73
CA GLN A 78 1.23 -5.86 -23.80
C GLN A 78 -0.05 -5.05 -24.10
N GLN A 79 -0.48 -4.19 -23.18
CA GLN A 79 -1.67 -3.33 -23.29
C GLN A 79 -1.36 -1.88 -22.90
N PRO A 80 -0.46 -1.19 -23.61
CA PRO A 80 0.03 0.14 -23.18
C PRO A 80 -1.04 1.23 -23.20
N LYS A 81 -2.18 1.01 -23.85
CA LYS A 81 -3.31 1.94 -23.95
C LYS A 81 -4.47 1.61 -23.02
N GLN A 82 -4.29 0.73 -22.05
CA GLN A 82 -5.35 0.48 -21.08
C GLN A 82 -5.73 1.75 -20.30
N PRO A 83 -7.01 1.91 -19.95
CA PRO A 83 -7.46 3.10 -19.22
C PRO A 83 -6.80 3.16 -17.84
N VAL A 84 -6.44 4.38 -17.43
CA VAL A 84 -5.92 4.61 -16.07
C VAL A 84 -7.07 4.40 -15.08
N PRO A 85 -6.95 3.50 -14.10
CA PRO A 85 -8.01 3.25 -13.14
C PRO A 85 -8.19 4.46 -12.22
N GLU A 86 -9.42 4.61 -11.70
CA GLU A 86 -9.68 5.60 -10.65
C GLU A 86 -8.92 5.23 -9.37
N LEU A 87 -8.32 6.24 -8.73
CA LEU A 87 -7.59 6.04 -7.49
C LEU A 87 -8.56 5.89 -6.32
N PRO A 88 -8.43 4.82 -5.53
CA PRO A 88 -9.22 4.67 -4.33
C PRO A 88 -8.81 5.72 -3.29
N ARG A 89 -9.80 6.42 -2.75
CA ARG A 89 -9.60 7.44 -1.72
C ARG A 89 -9.64 6.84 -0.33
N LEU A 90 -8.86 7.38 0.59
CA LEU A 90 -9.01 7.10 2.01
C LEU A 90 -10.23 7.90 2.51
N PRO A 91 -11.32 7.24 2.96
CA PRO A 91 -12.43 7.95 3.58
C PRO A 91 -11.94 8.66 4.84
N LEU A 92 -12.09 9.98 4.87
CA LEU A 92 -11.65 10.79 5.99
C LEU A 92 -12.75 10.92 7.06
N PRO A 93 -12.40 11.01 8.35
CA PRO A 93 -13.33 11.37 9.41
C PRO A 93 -13.92 12.77 9.19
N SER A 94 -15.03 13.07 9.87
CA SER A 94 -15.53 14.44 9.94
C SER A 94 -14.51 15.37 10.61
N GLU A 95 -14.44 16.61 10.14
CA GLU A 95 -13.60 17.64 10.74
C GLU A 95 -14.04 17.97 12.20
N PRO A 96 -13.11 18.27 13.11
CA PRO A 96 -11.66 18.25 12.92
C PRO A 96 -11.06 16.85 13.08
N TYR A 97 -10.09 16.50 12.22
CA TYR A 97 -9.38 15.22 12.31
C TYR A 97 -7.86 15.41 12.34
N ARG A 98 -7.14 14.34 12.64
CA ARG A 98 -5.68 14.22 12.54
C ARG A 98 -5.31 13.08 11.60
N MET A 99 -4.15 13.19 10.97
CA MET A 99 -3.63 12.16 10.07
C MET A 99 -2.13 11.96 10.27
N ILE A 100 -1.70 10.71 10.14
CA ILE A 100 -0.28 10.32 10.04
C ILE A 100 -0.04 9.50 8.78
N GLN A 101 1.21 9.53 8.34
CA GLN A 101 1.74 8.65 7.29
C GLN A 101 3.09 8.14 7.75
N ILE A 102 3.34 6.85 7.55
CA ILE A 102 4.60 6.17 7.83
C ILE A 102 4.85 5.13 6.75
N SER A 103 6.10 4.76 6.55
CA SER A 103 6.47 3.68 5.63
C SER A 103 7.58 2.81 6.19
N THR A 104 7.65 1.57 5.75
CA THR A 104 8.75 0.66 6.07
C THR A 104 9.04 -0.27 4.90
N ILE A 105 10.29 -0.71 4.79
CA ILE A 105 10.70 -1.75 3.84
C ILE A 105 10.67 -3.10 4.56
N LEU A 106 10.10 -4.10 3.90
CA LEU A 106 10.06 -5.50 4.33
C LEU A 106 10.89 -6.34 3.37
N ASP A 107 11.69 -7.26 3.90
CA ASP A 107 12.46 -8.23 3.11
C ASP A 107 11.62 -9.49 2.85
N CYS A 108 10.58 -9.34 2.03
CA CYS A 108 9.68 -10.40 1.61
C CYS A 108 9.09 -10.09 0.22
N THR A 109 8.46 -11.08 -0.41
CA THR A 109 7.72 -10.87 -1.66
C THR A 109 6.49 -9.99 -1.43
N ILE A 110 5.95 -9.42 -2.50
CA ILE A 110 4.69 -8.64 -2.41
C ILE A 110 3.53 -9.51 -1.90
N ASP A 111 3.48 -10.78 -2.31
CA ASP A 111 2.43 -11.70 -1.88
C ASP A 111 2.51 -11.99 -0.37
N ASP A 112 3.70 -12.26 0.14
CA ASP A 112 3.91 -12.46 1.58
C ASP A 112 3.56 -11.20 2.38
N GLY A 113 3.95 -10.02 1.88
CA GLY A 113 3.61 -8.74 2.48
C GLY A 113 2.11 -8.49 2.55
N ILE A 114 1.36 -8.80 1.46
CA ILE A 114 -0.10 -8.66 1.43
C ILE A 114 -0.76 -9.68 2.36
N VAL A 115 -0.36 -10.94 2.30
CA VAL A 115 -0.91 -12.01 3.16
C VAL A 115 -0.66 -11.68 4.63
N GLY A 116 0.55 -11.26 5.00
CA GLY A 116 0.87 -10.84 6.36
C GLY A 116 0.04 -9.64 6.83
N LEU A 117 -0.15 -8.65 5.96
CA LEU A 117 -0.97 -7.48 6.26
C LEU A 117 -2.46 -7.83 6.46
N MET A 118 -2.96 -8.82 5.73
CA MET A 118 -4.36 -9.24 5.77
C MET A 118 -4.65 -10.29 6.86
N ASP A 119 -3.65 -10.87 7.48
CA ASP A 119 -3.81 -11.91 8.50
C ASP A 119 -4.48 -11.33 9.76
N PRO A 120 -5.66 -11.81 10.16
CA PRO A 120 -6.33 -11.36 11.37
C PRO A 120 -5.83 -12.07 12.65
N ALA A 121 -5.06 -13.15 12.52
CA ALA A 121 -4.70 -14.03 13.62
C ALA A 121 -3.35 -13.67 14.27
N HIS A 122 -2.43 -13.02 13.54
CA HIS A 122 -1.09 -12.71 14.06
C HIS A 122 -1.09 -11.68 15.20
N GLY A 123 -2.09 -10.80 15.26
CA GLY A 123 -2.10 -9.66 16.18
C GLY A 123 -1.82 -10.00 17.67
N PRO A 124 -2.45 -11.02 18.27
CA PRO A 124 -2.19 -11.42 19.66
C PRO A 124 -0.78 -11.99 19.91
N PHE A 125 -0.06 -12.37 18.88
CA PHE A 125 1.26 -12.97 18.95
C PHE A 125 2.37 -11.99 18.56
N VAL A 126 2.19 -11.26 17.48
CA VAL A 126 3.16 -10.30 16.94
C VAL A 126 3.09 -8.97 17.70
N HIS A 127 1.87 -8.47 17.96
CA HIS A 127 1.63 -7.18 18.62
C HIS A 127 1.30 -7.32 20.10
N GLN A 128 1.99 -8.23 20.78
CA GLN A 128 1.78 -8.40 22.21
C GLN A 128 2.19 -7.16 23.01
N SER A 129 1.31 -6.71 23.86
CA SER A 129 1.63 -5.73 24.90
C SER A 129 0.72 -5.96 26.10
N SER A 130 1.22 -5.64 27.30
CA SER A 130 0.48 -5.84 28.57
C SER A 130 -0.85 -5.06 28.65
N TRP A 131 -1.01 -4.02 27.82
CA TRP A 131 -2.18 -3.12 27.86
C TRP A 131 -3.07 -3.18 26.60
N TRP A 132 -2.57 -3.79 25.49
CA TRP A 132 -3.30 -3.78 24.22
C TRP A 132 -3.89 -5.15 23.87
N ARG A 133 -3.05 -6.16 23.65
CA ARG A 133 -3.46 -7.51 23.27
C ARG A 133 -2.60 -8.54 23.98
N THR A 134 -3.23 -9.60 24.47
CA THR A 134 -2.54 -10.76 25.08
C THR A 134 -3.04 -12.04 24.40
N LYS A 135 -2.31 -13.15 24.57
CA LYS A 135 -2.75 -14.47 24.11
C LYS A 135 -4.12 -14.86 24.68
N ALA A 136 -4.43 -14.40 25.91
CA ALA A 136 -5.74 -14.61 26.53
C ALA A 136 -6.87 -13.83 25.88
N SER A 137 -6.57 -12.87 24.98
CA SER A 137 -7.58 -12.12 24.23
C SER A 137 -7.99 -12.78 22.91
N MET A 138 -7.44 -13.96 22.60
CA MET A 138 -7.89 -14.77 21.46
C MET A 138 -9.30 -15.26 21.68
N HIS A 139 -10.11 -15.15 20.66
CA HIS A 139 -11.48 -15.66 20.62
C HIS A 139 -11.69 -16.42 19.34
N ASP A 140 -12.34 -17.58 19.47
CA ASP A 140 -12.88 -18.34 18.35
C ASP A 140 -14.05 -17.56 17.77
N LYS A 141 -13.77 -16.66 16.85
CA LYS A 141 -14.79 -15.93 16.08
C LYS A 141 -14.59 -16.25 14.62
N ALA A 142 -15.55 -16.99 14.08
CA ALA A 142 -15.71 -17.07 12.64
C ALA A 142 -15.82 -15.65 12.08
N LYS A 143 -15.00 -15.33 11.10
CA LYS A 143 -15.03 -14.06 10.38
C LYS A 143 -15.77 -14.28 9.08
N THR A 144 -16.68 -13.37 8.77
CA THR A 144 -17.45 -13.41 7.53
C THR A 144 -16.82 -12.46 6.53
N PHE A 145 -16.71 -12.93 5.29
CA PHE A 145 -16.18 -12.16 4.17
C PHE A 145 -17.25 -12.06 3.09
N GLU A 146 -17.24 -10.94 2.39
CA GLU A 146 -18.12 -10.67 1.24
C GLU A 146 -17.31 -10.07 0.09
N PRO A 147 -17.69 -10.34 -1.18
CA PRO A 147 -17.07 -9.71 -2.32
C PRO A 147 -17.44 -8.22 -2.38
N ILE A 148 -16.48 -7.40 -2.79
CA ILE A 148 -16.67 -6.00 -3.17
C ILE A 148 -16.00 -5.75 -4.52
N PRO A 149 -16.27 -4.65 -5.23
CA PRO A 149 -15.62 -4.36 -6.50
C PRO A 149 -14.09 -4.41 -6.39
N ASN A 150 -13.45 -5.24 -7.20
CA ASN A 150 -12.01 -5.50 -7.23
C ASN A 150 -11.40 -5.94 -5.89
N GLY A 151 -12.19 -6.54 -5.00
CA GLY A 151 -11.70 -6.87 -3.66
C GLY A 151 -12.66 -7.73 -2.85
N PHE A 152 -12.39 -7.79 -1.56
CA PHE A 152 -13.26 -8.44 -0.58
C PHE A 152 -13.27 -7.66 0.74
N ARG A 153 -14.33 -7.82 1.50
CA ARG A 153 -14.57 -7.18 2.79
C ARG A 153 -14.70 -8.21 3.89
N MET A 154 -14.02 -8.01 4.98
CA MET A 154 -14.39 -8.60 6.26
C MET A 154 -15.53 -7.76 6.83
N VAL A 155 -16.72 -8.36 6.94
CA VAL A 155 -17.93 -7.63 7.37
C VAL A 155 -17.76 -7.00 8.75
N PRO A 156 -18.49 -5.93 9.05
CA PRO A 156 -18.40 -5.25 10.33
C PRO A 156 -18.53 -6.21 11.51
N HIS A 157 -17.55 -6.21 12.38
CA HIS A 157 -17.50 -7.07 13.56
C HIS A 157 -17.04 -6.28 14.80
N ALA A 158 -17.48 -6.72 15.95
CA ALA A 158 -17.00 -6.18 17.21
C ALA A 158 -15.57 -6.65 17.46
N PRO A 159 -14.62 -5.77 17.83
CA PRO A 159 -13.28 -6.18 18.24
C PRO A 159 -13.34 -7.04 19.51
N SER A 160 -12.24 -7.75 19.82
CA SER A 160 -12.19 -8.61 20.99
C SER A 160 -12.50 -7.86 22.29
N LYS A 161 -13.36 -8.41 23.13
CA LYS A 161 -13.97 -7.76 24.32
C LYS A 161 -13.00 -7.31 25.40
N ASN A 162 -11.73 -7.68 25.36
CA ASN A 162 -10.80 -7.56 26.50
C ASN A 162 -9.75 -6.44 26.39
N SER A 163 -9.87 -5.48 25.46
CA SER A 163 -8.94 -4.37 25.44
C SER A 163 -9.48 -3.19 26.24
N GLY A 164 -8.73 -2.76 27.27
CA GLY A 164 -9.05 -1.60 28.08
C GLY A 164 -9.34 -0.32 27.26
N PRO A 165 -8.54 -0.03 26.22
CA PRO A 165 -8.78 1.10 25.33
C PRO A 165 -10.16 1.11 24.68
N TYR A 166 -10.68 -0.05 24.23
CA TYR A 166 -12.00 -0.12 23.61
C TYR A 166 -13.15 0.14 24.60
N LYS A 167 -12.99 -0.30 25.86
CA LYS A 167 -14.00 0.02 26.91
C LYS A 167 -14.03 1.53 27.20
N LEU A 168 -12.88 2.17 27.19
CA LEU A 168 -12.79 3.62 27.36
C LEU A 168 -13.44 4.36 26.19
N LEU A 169 -13.18 3.93 24.96
CA LEU A 169 -13.77 4.53 23.75
C LEU A 169 -15.30 4.39 23.75
N ASN A 170 -15.82 3.20 24.08
CA ASN A 170 -17.28 2.99 24.21
C ASN A 170 -17.90 3.95 25.24
N ARG A 171 -17.21 4.19 26.34
CA ARG A 171 -17.69 5.10 27.39
C ARG A 171 -17.65 6.58 26.96
N LEU A 172 -16.65 6.97 26.19
CA LEU A 172 -16.45 8.36 25.75
C LEU A 172 -17.33 8.75 24.57
N TYR A 173 -17.54 7.86 23.62
CA TYR A 173 -18.18 8.18 22.33
C TYR A 173 -19.57 7.59 22.15
N GLY A 174 -20.00 6.69 23.04
CA GLY A 174 -21.35 6.11 23.08
C GLY A 174 -21.69 5.34 21.81
N GLY A 175 -21.78 4.03 21.89
CA GLY A 175 -22.14 3.18 20.77
C GLY A 175 -21.28 1.93 20.65
N PRO A 176 -21.71 0.95 19.84
CA PRO A 176 -20.93 -0.26 19.62
C PRO A 176 -19.67 0.09 18.81
N LEU A 177 -18.54 -0.46 19.23
CA LEU A 177 -17.31 -0.39 18.46
C LEU A 177 -17.39 -1.45 17.36
N THR A 178 -17.24 -1.02 16.11
CA THR A 178 -17.21 -1.91 14.93
C THR A 178 -15.93 -1.70 14.16
N THR A 179 -15.42 -2.79 13.57
CA THR A 179 -14.27 -2.77 12.66
C THR A 179 -14.68 -3.42 11.35
N THR A 180 -14.35 -2.77 10.24
CA THR A 180 -14.50 -3.28 8.88
C THR A 180 -13.15 -3.26 8.22
N ILE A 181 -12.80 -4.31 7.48
CA ILE A 181 -11.53 -4.39 6.76
C ILE A 181 -11.84 -4.74 5.30
N ASP A 182 -11.37 -3.91 4.38
CA ASP A 182 -11.46 -4.12 2.95
C ASP A 182 -10.07 -4.40 2.38
N PHE A 183 -10.00 -5.35 1.47
CA PHE A 183 -8.87 -5.51 0.56
C PHE A 183 -9.32 -5.15 -0.85
N VAL A 184 -8.53 -4.32 -1.54
CA VAL A 184 -8.79 -3.90 -2.91
C VAL A 184 -7.52 -4.10 -3.74
N LEU A 185 -7.67 -4.77 -4.87
CA LEU A 185 -6.57 -4.95 -5.82
C LEU A 185 -6.00 -3.59 -6.29
N PRO A 186 -4.71 -3.54 -6.60
CA PRO A 186 -3.78 -4.68 -6.58
C PRO A 186 -3.19 -4.98 -5.19
N ASN A 187 -3.21 -4.01 -4.24
CA ASN A 187 -2.32 -4.09 -3.07
C ASN A 187 -2.78 -3.24 -1.89
N GLN A 188 -4.06 -2.92 -1.77
CA GLN A 188 -4.55 -1.98 -0.78
C GLN A 188 -5.41 -2.66 0.27
N ARG A 189 -5.13 -2.37 1.54
CA ARG A 189 -5.96 -2.73 2.70
C ARG A 189 -6.48 -1.46 3.35
N PHE A 190 -7.78 -1.40 3.52
CA PHE A 190 -8.44 -0.36 4.30
C PHE A 190 -8.96 -0.95 5.59
N GLU A 191 -8.92 -0.18 6.66
CA GLU A 191 -9.55 -0.53 7.93
C GLU A 191 -10.32 0.68 8.45
N PHE A 192 -11.56 0.41 8.85
CA PHE A 192 -12.48 1.40 9.39
C PHE A 192 -12.90 0.97 10.79
N VAL A 193 -12.67 1.86 11.77
CA VAL A 193 -13.11 1.64 13.14
C VAL A 193 -14.07 2.74 13.52
N GLN A 194 -15.27 2.38 13.94
CA GLN A 194 -16.33 3.32 14.30
C GLN A 194 -16.86 3.02 15.69
N CYS A 195 -17.15 4.10 16.47
CA CYS A 195 -17.80 4.03 17.76
C CYS A 195 -18.56 5.35 18.01
N GLY A 196 -19.87 5.33 17.85
CA GLY A 196 -20.68 6.56 17.90
C GLY A 196 -20.18 7.59 16.87
N SER A 197 -19.79 8.77 17.34
CA SER A 197 -19.21 9.84 16.49
C SER A 197 -17.71 9.66 16.20
N MET A 198 -17.05 8.73 16.88
CA MET A 198 -15.65 8.41 16.62
C MET A 198 -15.49 7.63 15.33
N TYR A 199 -14.56 8.05 14.51
CA TYR A 199 -14.21 7.35 13.29
C TYR A 199 -12.68 7.34 13.09
N VAL A 200 -12.14 6.18 12.77
CA VAL A 200 -10.75 5.99 12.38
C VAL A 200 -10.75 5.28 11.05
N SER A 201 -10.05 5.81 10.08
CA SER A 201 -9.79 5.14 8.82
C SER A 201 -8.29 4.95 8.63
N SER A 202 -7.90 3.83 8.07
CA SER A 202 -6.52 3.61 7.66
C SER A 202 -6.44 2.94 6.30
N ARG A 203 -5.36 3.22 5.59
CA ARG A 203 -4.97 2.55 4.34
C ARG A 203 -3.54 2.08 4.47
N ALA A 204 -3.30 0.82 4.16
CA ALA A 204 -1.98 0.26 3.95
C ALA A 204 -1.86 -0.22 2.51
N THR A 205 -0.75 0.12 1.86
CA THR A 205 -0.43 -0.36 0.51
C THR A 205 0.87 -1.14 0.54
N VAL A 206 0.96 -2.23 -0.21
CA VAL A 206 2.18 -3.03 -0.34
C VAL A 206 2.72 -2.86 -1.75
N THR A 207 3.84 -2.17 -1.90
CA THR A 207 4.43 -1.86 -3.20
C THR A 207 5.72 -2.64 -3.39
N PRO A 208 5.90 -3.42 -4.49
CA PRO A 208 7.15 -4.11 -4.74
C PRO A 208 8.26 -3.09 -5.02
N VAL A 209 9.42 -3.28 -4.41
CA VAL A 209 10.64 -2.51 -4.67
C VAL A 209 11.78 -3.41 -5.19
N GLY A 210 11.58 -4.72 -5.14
CA GLY A 210 12.45 -5.76 -5.66
C GLY A 210 11.74 -7.11 -5.62
N GLU A 211 12.37 -8.17 -6.13
CA GLU A 211 11.77 -9.52 -6.16
C GLU A 211 11.47 -10.05 -4.75
N GLN A 212 12.35 -9.77 -3.81
CA GLN A 212 12.29 -10.22 -2.40
C GLN A 212 12.17 -9.03 -1.44
N GLN A 213 11.64 -7.92 -1.92
CA GLN A 213 11.51 -6.72 -1.11
C GLN A 213 10.28 -5.92 -1.51
N CYS A 214 9.49 -5.53 -0.52
CA CYS A 214 8.35 -4.65 -0.71
C CYS A 214 8.36 -3.51 0.31
N ARG A 215 7.64 -2.43 -0.02
CA ARG A 215 7.42 -1.30 0.87
C ARG A 215 5.96 -1.28 1.30
N ILE A 216 5.73 -1.18 2.61
CA ILE A 216 4.43 -0.84 3.14
C ILE A 216 4.38 0.66 3.39
N ASP A 217 3.38 1.33 2.81
CA ASP A 217 3.01 2.70 3.11
C ASP A 217 1.68 2.67 3.88
N PHE A 218 1.68 3.24 5.08
CA PHE A 218 0.52 3.27 5.98
C PHE A 218 0.09 4.70 6.26
N ALA A 219 -1.18 4.99 6.01
CA ALA A 219 -1.84 6.25 6.38
C ALA A 219 -2.99 5.95 7.32
N ALA A 220 -3.15 6.75 8.36
CA ALA A 220 -4.31 6.68 9.26
C ALA A 220 -4.83 8.08 9.58
N ALA A 221 -6.14 8.25 9.50
CA ALA A 221 -6.85 9.46 9.87
C ALA A 221 -7.86 9.15 10.99
N TRP A 222 -8.02 10.07 11.95
CA TRP A 222 -8.91 9.89 13.10
C TRP A 222 -9.44 11.22 13.65
N ASN A 223 -10.63 11.17 14.21
CA ASN A 223 -11.22 12.29 14.95
C ASN A 223 -11.27 12.08 16.49
N ILE A 224 -10.46 11.15 17.02
CA ILE A 224 -10.31 10.93 18.46
C ILE A 224 -9.48 12.06 19.05
N LEU A 225 -10.05 12.84 19.99
CA LEU A 225 -9.35 13.95 20.68
C LEU A 225 -8.50 14.79 19.70
N PRO A 226 -9.06 15.31 18.61
CA PRO A 226 -8.29 15.96 17.54
C PRO A 226 -7.62 17.25 17.98
N TRP A 227 -8.11 17.83 19.08
CA TRP A 227 -7.56 19.03 19.72
C TRP A 227 -6.32 18.76 20.58
N LEU A 228 -6.03 17.49 20.92
CA LEU A 228 -4.88 17.14 21.76
C LEU A 228 -3.57 17.30 20.97
N PRO A 229 -2.66 18.22 21.35
CA PRO A 229 -1.48 18.54 20.54
C PRO A 229 -0.51 17.37 20.39
N PHE A 230 -0.45 16.49 21.39
CA PHE A 230 0.45 15.32 21.40
C PHE A 230 -0.15 14.05 20.78
N ALA A 231 -1.41 14.09 20.33
CA ALA A 231 -2.05 12.92 19.73
C ALA A 231 -1.30 12.42 18.50
N LYS A 232 -0.93 13.32 17.58
CA LYS A 232 -0.24 12.95 16.33
C LYS A 232 1.14 12.29 16.56
N PRO A 233 2.09 12.85 17.34
CA PRO A 233 3.35 12.18 17.63
C PRO A 233 3.17 10.87 18.40
N LEU A 234 2.21 10.78 19.30
CA LEU A 234 1.92 9.55 20.04
C LEU A 234 1.41 8.44 19.13
N PHE A 235 0.44 8.73 18.27
CA PHE A 235 -0.06 7.76 17.28
C PHE A 235 1.03 7.32 16.31
N ARG A 236 1.88 8.24 15.85
CA ARG A 236 3.03 7.92 14.99
C ARG A 236 4.02 6.99 15.70
N TYR A 237 4.29 7.22 16.96
CA TYR A 237 5.17 6.37 17.76
C TYR A 237 4.63 4.93 17.84
N PHE A 238 3.36 4.75 18.18
CA PHE A 238 2.75 3.43 18.24
C PHE A 238 2.66 2.77 16.86
N ALA A 239 2.29 3.49 15.82
CA ALA A 239 2.26 2.97 14.47
C ALA A 239 3.64 2.45 14.02
N ASN A 240 4.73 3.16 14.34
CA ASN A 240 6.08 2.70 14.06
C ASN A 240 6.46 1.43 14.83
N ILE A 241 6.00 1.28 16.09
CA ILE A 241 6.20 0.05 16.86
C ILE A 241 5.50 -1.12 16.18
N PHE A 242 4.23 -0.97 15.77
CA PHE A 242 3.48 -2.00 15.06
C PHE A 242 4.19 -2.41 13.76
N MET A 243 4.55 -1.44 12.92
CA MET A 243 5.26 -1.70 11.66
C MET A 243 6.60 -2.40 11.88
N LYS A 244 7.33 -2.06 12.94
CA LYS A 244 8.59 -2.74 13.29
C LYS A 244 8.36 -4.19 13.71
N GLN A 245 7.28 -4.48 14.42
CA GLN A 245 6.93 -5.84 14.82
C GLN A 245 6.55 -6.70 13.63
N ASP A 246 5.75 -6.16 12.68
CA ASP A 246 5.42 -6.84 11.43
C ASP A 246 6.67 -7.10 10.60
N LYS A 247 7.53 -6.09 10.46
CA LYS A 247 8.83 -6.26 9.78
C LYS A 247 9.62 -7.42 10.36
N GLN A 248 9.77 -7.49 11.68
CA GLN A 248 10.50 -8.58 12.35
C GLN A 248 9.85 -9.95 12.11
N ALA A 249 8.51 -10.01 12.07
CA ALA A 249 7.81 -11.26 11.78
C ALA A 249 8.09 -11.73 10.34
N MET A 250 8.00 -10.82 9.35
CA MET A 250 8.29 -11.11 7.95
C MET A 250 9.74 -11.52 7.71
N GLU A 251 10.70 -10.81 8.31
CA GLU A 251 12.13 -11.15 8.25
C GLU A 251 12.40 -12.57 8.77
N ARG A 252 11.75 -12.96 9.88
CA ARG A 252 11.87 -14.31 10.44
C ARG A 252 11.21 -15.35 9.54
N GLN A 253 10.04 -15.06 8.99
CA GLN A 253 9.35 -15.94 8.05
C GLN A 253 10.20 -16.17 6.79
N ALA A 254 10.83 -15.13 6.25
CA ALA A 254 11.68 -15.21 5.07
C ALA A 254 12.86 -16.21 5.25
N VAL A 255 13.34 -16.41 6.48
CA VAL A 255 14.38 -17.42 6.76
C VAL A 255 13.87 -18.83 6.44
N GLY A 256 12.64 -19.15 6.82
CA GLY A 256 12.03 -20.47 6.53
C GLY A 256 11.67 -20.62 5.04
N LEU A 257 11.15 -19.57 4.42
CA LEU A 257 10.72 -19.59 3.01
C LEU A 257 11.87 -19.84 2.02
N LYS A 258 13.12 -19.54 2.39
CA LYS A 258 14.32 -19.88 1.60
C LYS A 258 14.42 -21.37 1.26
N TYR A 259 13.87 -22.21 2.11
CA TYR A 259 13.89 -23.68 1.95
C TYR A 259 12.70 -24.20 1.13
N LYS A 260 11.85 -23.31 0.57
CA LYS A 260 10.67 -23.64 -0.24
C LYS A 260 9.77 -24.71 0.41
N PRO A 261 9.36 -24.52 1.68
CA PRO A 261 8.53 -25.50 2.36
C PRO A 261 7.15 -25.61 1.71
N SER A 262 6.48 -26.76 1.87
CA SER A 262 5.07 -26.87 1.58
C SER A 262 4.28 -26.11 2.65
N LEU A 263 3.59 -25.03 2.27
CA LEU A 263 2.79 -24.22 3.17
C LEU A 263 1.35 -24.75 3.23
N MET A 264 0.72 -24.61 4.39
CA MET A 264 -0.66 -24.96 4.62
C MET A 264 -1.46 -23.70 4.97
N LEU A 265 -2.54 -23.45 4.22
CA LEU A 265 -3.54 -22.45 4.56
C LEU A 265 -4.79 -23.16 5.11
N ILE A 266 -5.16 -22.84 6.35
CA ILE A 266 -6.36 -23.39 7.00
C ILE A 266 -7.59 -22.53 6.68
N ASP A 267 -8.78 -23.07 6.91
CA ASP A 267 -10.02 -22.28 6.84
C ASP A 267 -10.12 -21.34 8.07
N ASP A 268 -10.99 -20.36 8.01
CA ASP A 268 -11.19 -19.27 8.97
C ASP A 268 -10.00 -18.30 9.07
N ALA A 269 -8.90 -18.68 9.70
CA ALA A 269 -7.77 -17.78 9.92
C ALA A 269 -7.14 -17.30 8.62
N ASP A 270 -6.94 -18.19 7.63
CA ASP A 270 -6.27 -17.90 6.37
C ASP A 270 -7.27 -17.61 5.22
N THR A 271 -8.54 -17.45 5.52
CA THR A 271 -9.55 -17.07 4.51
C THR A 271 -9.15 -15.85 3.70
N PRO A 272 -8.61 -14.74 4.28
CA PRO A 272 -8.15 -13.60 3.51
C PRO A 272 -7.03 -13.95 2.53
N ALA A 273 -6.08 -14.80 2.93
CA ALA A 273 -5.00 -15.25 2.06
C ALA A 273 -5.54 -16.09 0.88
N LYS A 274 -6.45 -17.02 1.16
CA LYS A 274 -7.11 -17.82 0.12
C LYS A 274 -7.89 -16.97 -0.88
N TRP A 275 -8.63 -15.98 -0.40
CA TRP A 275 -9.37 -15.03 -1.25
C TRP A 275 -8.42 -14.16 -2.06
N TYR A 276 -7.34 -13.67 -1.45
CA TYR A 276 -6.33 -12.90 -2.16
C TYR A 276 -5.75 -13.66 -3.36
N TYR A 277 -5.31 -14.92 -3.16
CA TYR A 277 -4.72 -15.70 -4.25
C TYR A 277 -5.74 -16.02 -5.35
N LYS A 278 -6.99 -16.34 -5.02
CA LYS A 278 -8.06 -16.54 -6.00
C LYS A 278 -8.33 -15.26 -6.78
N LEU A 279 -8.48 -14.13 -6.09
CA LEU A 279 -8.75 -12.84 -6.70
C LEU A 279 -7.58 -12.37 -7.60
N LYS A 280 -6.34 -12.58 -7.17
CA LYS A 280 -5.15 -12.31 -7.99
C LYS A 280 -5.14 -13.15 -9.26
N ALA A 281 -5.43 -14.44 -9.17
CA ALA A 281 -5.52 -15.32 -10.33
C ALA A 281 -6.62 -14.90 -11.31
N ALA A 282 -7.81 -14.59 -10.80
CA ALA A 282 -8.92 -14.08 -11.59
C ALA A 282 -8.58 -12.74 -12.27
N HIS A 283 -7.91 -11.83 -11.57
CA HIS A 283 -7.47 -10.55 -12.13
C HIS A 283 -6.44 -10.73 -13.26
N LEU A 284 -5.46 -11.60 -13.10
CA LEU A 284 -4.50 -11.92 -14.16
C LEU A 284 -5.19 -12.53 -15.39
N THR A 285 -6.17 -13.42 -15.18
CA THR A 285 -6.97 -13.98 -16.26
C THR A 285 -7.80 -12.90 -16.98
N ALA A 286 -8.42 -11.98 -16.22
CA ALA A 286 -9.18 -10.87 -16.78
C ALA A 286 -8.30 -9.96 -17.66
N ILE A 287 -7.09 -9.63 -17.21
CA ILE A 287 -6.11 -8.87 -17.99
C ILE A 287 -5.76 -9.61 -19.28
N GLN A 288 -5.41 -10.91 -19.21
CA GLN A 288 -5.00 -11.71 -20.37
C GLN A 288 -6.11 -11.90 -21.41
N THR A 289 -7.34 -12.01 -20.95
CA THR A 289 -8.50 -12.28 -21.82
C THR A 289 -9.27 -11.04 -22.26
N GLY A 290 -8.99 -9.86 -21.66
CA GLY A 290 -9.75 -8.63 -21.87
C GLY A 290 -11.19 -8.70 -21.33
N ARG A 291 -11.53 -9.69 -20.49
CA ARG A 291 -12.85 -9.85 -19.89
C ARG A 291 -12.92 -9.10 -18.54
N PRO A 292 -14.12 -8.73 -18.10
CA PRO A 292 -14.30 -8.21 -16.74
C PRO A 292 -13.78 -9.20 -15.70
N LEU A 293 -13.33 -8.67 -14.56
CA LEU A 293 -12.96 -9.48 -13.42
C LEU A 293 -14.18 -10.31 -12.95
N ASP A 294 -14.07 -11.63 -13.04
CA ASP A 294 -15.01 -12.55 -12.42
C ASP A 294 -14.56 -12.78 -10.97
N HIS A 295 -15.40 -12.37 -10.03
CA HIS A 295 -15.05 -12.46 -8.61
C HIS A 295 -15.18 -13.90 -8.15
N PRO A 296 -14.12 -14.55 -7.64
CA PRO A 296 -14.10 -15.96 -7.26
C PRO A 296 -14.89 -16.28 -5.99
#